data_7dbb55f57a0809fb754c850e59ad6f11
#
_entry.id   7dbb55f57a0809fb754c850e59ad6f11
#
_cell.length_a   1.000
_cell.length_b   1.000
_cell.length_c   1.000
_cell.angle_alpha   90.00
_cell.angle_beta   90.00
_cell.angle_gamma   90.00
#
_symmetry.space_group_name_H-M   'P 1'
#
loop_
_entity.id
_entity.type
_entity.pdbx_description
1 polymer ?
#
loop_
_entity_poly.entity_id
_entity_poly.type
_entity_poly.pdbx_seq_one_letter_code
_entity_poly.pdbx_strand_id
1 'polypeptide(L)'
;MVNHDPFFFADSNDHEDWLNQVEEDILEPELPFIDAHHHLWLRSGQPYLASEYFKDTCTGHKVIASVFAECHSMYRRHGPEDSKPVGESEFVSGIGAMSDSGAFGDTRICEAMFGAVNLMLGDKVGAILEAHEIASGGRFRGVRVAANHYPGFYSSVDDPNYLKQSSVLSAIACLAERGHSLDCWVYHTQ
;
A
#
# COMPACT_ATOMS: atom_id res chain seq x y z
N MET A 1 -3.44 27.17 -4.97
CA MET A 1 -2.23 26.33 -5.06
C MET A 1 -2.69 25.02 -5.67
N VAL A 2 -2.26 24.73 -6.90
CA VAL A 2 -2.57 23.47 -7.59
C VAL A 2 -1.67 22.44 -6.93
N ASN A 3 -2.27 21.48 -6.22
CA ASN A 3 -1.55 20.37 -5.63
C ASN A 3 -1.03 19.51 -6.78
N HIS A 4 0.23 19.66 -7.14
CA HIS A 4 0.89 18.75 -8.07
C HIS A 4 1.15 17.43 -7.33
N ASP A 5 0.16 16.52 -7.36
CA ASP A 5 0.42 15.11 -7.06
C ASP A 5 1.38 14.60 -8.16
N PRO A 6 2.64 14.26 -7.83
CA PRO A 6 3.61 13.80 -8.83
C PRO A 6 3.23 12.45 -9.47
N PHE A 7 2.18 11.79 -8.97
CA PHE A 7 1.61 10.56 -9.52
C PHE A 7 0.37 10.79 -10.37
N PHE A 8 0.05 12.04 -10.72
CA PHE A 8 -1.04 12.35 -11.62
C PHE A 8 -0.59 12.07 -13.07
N PHE A 9 -0.83 10.86 -13.54
CA PHE A 9 -0.69 10.57 -14.96
C PHE A 9 -1.82 11.30 -15.73
N ALA A 10 -1.41 12.06 -16.71
CA ALA A 10 -2.35 12.71 -17.62
C ALA A 10 -3.04 11.64 -18.47
N ASP A 11 -4.35 11.76 -18.60
CA ASP A 11 -5.28 11.04 -19.45
C ASP A 11 -5.05 9.52 -19.66
N SER A 12 -6.00 8.71 -19.18
CA SER A 12 -5.95 7.24 -19.25
C SER A 12 -5.87 6.65 -20.66
N ASN A 13 -6.41 7.35 -21.67
CA ASN A 13 -6.43 6.89 -23.06
C ASN A 13 -5.02 6.92 -23.68
N ASP A 14 -4.25 7.98 -23.44
CA ASP A 14 -2.88 8.09 -23.95
C ASP A 14 -1.98 6.99 -23.37
N HIS A 15 -2.30 6.51 -22.17
CA HIS A 15 -1.53 5.47 -21.51
C HIS A 15 -1.80 4.08 -22.08
N GLU A 16 -3.05 3.74 -22.36
CA GLU A 16 -3.43 2.48 -23.00
C GLU A 16 -2.85 2.38 -24.41
N ASP A 17 -2.93 3.44 -25.20
CA ASP A 17 -2.33 3.49 -26.54
C ASP A 17 -0.81 3.32 -26.49
N TRP A 18 -0.16 3.85 -25.45
CA TRP A 18 1.28 3.68 -25.27
C TRP A 18 1.65 2.25 -24.87
N LEU A 19 0.91 1.63 -23.96
CA LEU A 19 1.11 0.23 -23.53
C LEU A 19 0.90 -0.77 -24.68
N ASN A 20 -0.06 -0.51 -25.56
CA ASN A 20 -0.40 -1.38 -26.68
C ASN A 20 0.55 -1.26 -27.90
N GLN A 21 1.60 -0.41 -27.83
CA GLN A 21 2.59 -0.30 -28.91
C GLN A 21 3.48 -1.53 -29.07
N VAL A 22 3.66 -2.29 -28.01
CA VAL A 22 4.49 -3.51 -28.00
C VAL A 22 3.72 -4.62 -27.31
N GLU A 23 3.58 -5.74 -28.00
CA GLU A 23 3.03 -6.98 -27.46
C GLU A 23 4.19 -7.98 -27.35
N GLU A 24 4.42 -8.50 -26.16
CA GLU A 24 5.49 -9.45 -25.87
C GLU A 24 4.90 -10.80 -25.41
N ASP A 25 5.54 -11.88 -25.81
CA ASP A 25 5.18 -13.22 -25.35
C ASP A 25 5.46 -13.37 -23.83
N ILE A 26 4.52 -13.95 -23.11
CA ILE A 26 4.71 -14.30 -21.70
C ILE A 26 5.63 -15.52 -21.64
N LEU A 27 6.85 -15.35 -21.08
CA LEU A 27 7.87 -16.40 -21.08
C LEU A 27 7.52 -17.57 -20.15
N GLU A 28 6.92 -17.31 -19.00
CA GLU A 28 6.65 -18.29 -17.95
C GLU A 28 5.20 -18.17 -17.45
N PRO A 29 4.17 -18.46 -18.28
CA PRO A 29 2.77 -18.22 -17.93
C PRO A 29 2.29 -19.07 -16.73
N GLU A 30 2.88 -20.24 -16.51
CA GLU A 30 2.52 -21.16 -15.44
C GLU A 30 3.29 -20.91 -14.13
N LEU A 31 4.27 -20.01 -14.13
CA LEU A 31 5.02 -19.70 -12.92
C LEU A 31 4.11 -18.95 -11.92
N PRO A 32 3.78 -19.56 -10.76
CA PRO A 32 2.97 -18.88 -9.78
C PRO A 32 3.80 -17.82 -9.07
N PHE A 33 3.26 -16.62 -8.92
CA PHE A 33 3.89 -15.56 -8.17
C PHE A 33 2.90 -14.77 -7.30
N ILE A 34 3.43 -14.07 -6.33
CA ILE A 34 2.71 -13.13 -5.48
C ILE A 34 3.07 -11.73 -5.93
N ASP A 35 2.07 -10.91 -6.26
CA ASP A 35 2.29 -9.48 -6.39
C ASP A 35 2.52 -8.90 -5.00
N ALA A 36 3.78 -8.54 -4.73
CA ALA A 36 4.21 -8.10 -3.40
C ALA A 36 3.86 -6.64 -3.09
N HIS A 37 3.32 -5.87 -4.05
CA HIS A 37 3.07 -4.45 -3.84
C HIS A 37 2.06 -3.88 -4.84
N HIS A 38 0.82 -3.75 -4.43
CA HIS A 38 -0.18 -2.99 -5.18
C HIS A 38 -0.94 -2.02 -4.30
N HIS A 39 -1.66 -1.11 -4.93
CA HIS A 39 -2.52 -0.13 -4.28
C HIS A 39 -3.94 -0.21 -4.81
N LEU A 40 -4.90 0.25 -4.02
CA LEU A 40 -6.29 0.44 -4.43
C LEU A 40 -6.74 1.83 -4.00
N TRP A 41 -7.32 2.60 -4.91
CA TRP A 41 -7.76 3.96 -4.63
C TRP A 41 -9.03 4.35 -5.36
N LEU A 42 -9.69 5.35 -4.84
CA LEU A 42 -10.78 6.05 -5.49
C LEU A 42 -10.37 7.52 -5.68
N ARG A 43 -9.53 7.79 -6.66
CA ARG A 43 -9.10 9.14 -7.00
C ARG A 43 -10.00 9.73 -8.08
N SER A 44 -10.16 11.06 -8.06
CA SER A 44 -11.01 11.78 -9.02
C SER A 44 -10.62 11.44 -10.47
N GLY A 45 -11.56 10.85 -11.21
CA GLY A 45 -11.40 10.52 -12.63
C GLY A 45 -10.76 9.16 -12.94
N GLN A 46 -10.11 8.51 -11.98
CA GLN A 46 -9.43 7.23 -12.22
C GLN A 46 -9.55 6.31 -10.98
N PRO A 47 -10.70 5.67 -10.76
CA PRO A 47 -10.82 4.64 -9.75
C PRO A 47 -9.98 3.43 -10.15
N TYR A 48 -9.19 2.91 -9.19
CA TYR A 48 -8.48 1.66 -9.34
C TYR A 48 -8.78 0.82 -8.11
N LEU A 49 -9.75 -0.06 -8.22
CA LEU A 49 -10.27 -0.89 -7.16
C LEU A 49 -10.06 -2.38 -7.49
N ALA A 50 -10.68 -3.26 -6.73
CA ALA A 50 -10.49 -4.69 -6.88
C ALA A 50 -10.81 -5.23 -8.28
N SER A 51 -11.82 -4.68 -8.96
CA SER A 51 -12.20 -5.10 -10.32
C SER A 51 -11.17 -4.68 -11.37
N GLU A 52 -10.60 -3.49 -11.24
CA GLU A 52 -9.53 -3.00 -12.13
C GLU A 52 -8.26 -3.82 -11.90
N TYR A 53 -7.85 -3.97 -10.64
CA TYR A 53 -6.70 -4.79 -10.28
C TYR A 53 -6.86 -6.25 -10.75
N PHE A 54 -8.05 -6.84 -10.59
CA PHE A 54 -8.30 -8.20 -11.06
C PHE A 54 -8.15 -8.36 -12.56
N LYS A 55 -8.56 -7.36 -13.36
CA LYS A 55 -8.32 -7.38 -14.81
C LYS A 55 -6.83 -7.44 -15.13
N ASP A 56 -6.02 -6.67 -14.43
CA ASP A 56 -4.56 -6.67 -14.62
C ASP A 56 -3.94 -8.00 -14.25
N THR A 57 -4.44 -8.70 -13.22
CA THR A 57 -3.96 -10.04 -12.86
C THR A 57 -4.35 -11.13 -13.86
N CYS A 58 -5.33 -10.85 -14.73
CA CYS A 58 -5.81 -11.79 -15.76
C CYS A 58 -5.11 -11.64 -17.11
N THR A 59 -4.00 -10.92 -17.20
CA THR A 59 -3.27 -10.65 -18.46
C THR A 59 -2.39 -11.79 -18.94
N GLY A 60 -2.50 -12.99 -18.36
CA GLY A 60 -1.81 -14.22 -18.80
C GLY A 60 -0.71 -14.69 -17.85
N HIS A 61 -0.38 -13.93 -16.82
CA HIS A 61 0.48 -14.37 -15.73
C HIS A 61 -0.32 -15.07 -14.63
N LYS A 62 0.33 -16.00 -13.92
CA LYS A 62 -0.30 -16.75 -12.83
C LYS A 62 -0.11 -16.07 -11.48
N VAL A 63 -0.84 -14.98 -11.26
CA VAL A 63 -0.87 -14.27 -9.96
C VAL A 63 -1.73 -15.07 -8.99
N ILE A 64 -1.13 -15.62 -7.93
CA ILE A 64 -1.84 -16.45 -6.94
C ILE A 64 -2.30 -15.68 -5.71
N ALA A 65 -1.64 -14.58 -5.38
CA ALA A 65 -1.99 -13.71 -4.25
C ALA A 65 -1.40 -12.32 -4.44
N SER A 66 -1.88 -11.36 -3.66
CA SER A 66 -1.29 -10.02 -3.63
C SER A 66 -1.17 -9.44 -2.23
N VAL A 67 -0.25 -8.48 -2.09
CA VAL A 67 -0.01 -7.71 -0.88
C VAL A 67 -0.36 -6.25 -1.14
N PHE A 68 -1.35 -5.75 -0.42
CA PHE A 68 -1.73 -4.35 -0.49
C PHE A 68 -0.72 -3.48 0.29
N ALA A 69 -0.26 -2.40 -0.30
CA ALA A 69 0.51 -1.37 0.37
C ALA A 69 -0.33 -0.10 0.56
N GLU A 70 -0.26 0.51 1.72
CA GLU A 70 -0.97 1.76 2.03
C GLU A 70 -0.71 2.83 0.95
N CYS A 71 -1.72 3.66 0.68
CA CYS A 71 -1.62 4.73 -0.31
C CYS A 71 -2.49 5.96 0.04
N HIS A 72 -2.80 6.15 1.31
CA HIS A 72 -3.67 7.21 1.83
C HIS A 72 -5.11 7.14 1.28
N SER A 73 -5.60 5.93 1.03
CA SER A 73 -6.95 5.68 0.51
C SER A 73 -7.90 5.27 1.63
N MET A 74 -9.18 5.66 1.53
CA MET A 74 -10.24 5.20 2.43
C MET A 74 -10.00 5.44 3.94
N TYR A 75 -9.24 6.47 4.29
CA TYR A 75 -9.05 6.85 5.69
C TYR A 75 -10.38 7.23 6.35
N ARG A 76 -10.52 6.91 7.64
CA ARG A 76 -11.70 7.30 8.40
C ARG A 76 -11.88 8.82 8.36
N ARG A 77 -13.09 9.27 8.08
CA ARG A 77 -13.42 10.70 8.02
C ARG A 77 -13.37 11.36 9.41
N HIS A 78 -13.70 10.61 10.45
CA HIS A 78 -13.86 11.08 11.83
C HIS A 78 -12.98 10.27 12.78
N GLY A 79 -12.73 10.83 13.96
CA GLY A 79 -11.91 10.23 15.00
C GLY A 79 -10.53 10.89 15.13
N PRO A 80 -9.67 10.37 16.02
CA PRO A 80 -8.31 10.87 16.20
C PRO A 80 -7.50 10.73 14.91
N GLU A 81 -6.68 11.74 14.59
CA GLU A 81 -5.89 11.77 13.36
C GLU A 81 -5.04 10.52 13.18
N ASP A 82 -4.32 10.10 14.22
CA ASP A 82 -3.45 8.92 14.17
C ASP A 82 -4.20 7.60 13.95
N SER A 83 -5.52 7.56 14.19
CA SER A 83 -6.37 6.38 13.97
C SER A 83 -7.08 6.37 12.63
N LYS A 84 -7.07 7.46 11.88
CA LYS A 84 -7.76 7.53 10.58
C LYS A 84 -7.23 6.52 9.55
N PRO A 85 -5.92 6.22 9.48
CA PRO A 85 -5.40 5.23 8.56
C PRO A 85 -5.96 3.82 8.73
N VAL A 86 -6.50 3.48 9.91
CA VAL A 86 -7.15 2.18 10.16
C VAL A 86 -8.33 1.94 9.20
N GLY A 87 -8.99 3.00 8.71
CA GLY A 87 -10.05 2.90 7.70
C GLY A 87 -9.59 2.23 6.39
N GLU A 88 -8.34 2.44 6.00
CA GLU A 88 -7.76 1.76 4.85
C GLU A 88 -7.64 0.25 5.11
N SER A 89 -7.24 -0.17 6.31
CA SER A 89 -7.21 -1.60 6.67
C SER A 89 -8.61 -2.23 6.73
N GLU A 90 -9.63 -1.49 7.17
CA GLU A 90 -11.03 -1.94 7.12
C GLU A 90 -11.48 -2.18 5.67
N PHE A 91 -11.18 -1.23 4.79
CA PHE A 91 -11.48 -1.33 3.36
C PHE A 91 -10.79 -2.53 2.71
N VAL A 92 -9.49 -2.67 2.89
CA VAL A 92 -8.67 -3.75 2.31
C VAL A 92 -9.09 -5.11 2.85
N SER A 93 -9.46 -5.20 4.14
CA SER A 93 -10.04 -6.43 4.72
C SER A 93 -11.34 -6.83 4.02
N GLY A 94 -12.19 -5.85 3.68
CA GLY A 94 -13.42 -6.10 2.90
C GLY A 94 -13.12 -6.64 1.50
N ILE A 95 -12.12 -6.10 0.81
CA ILE A 95 -11.67 -6.61 -0.51
C ILE A 95 -11.13 -8.03 -0.38
N GLY A 96 -10.30 -8.31 0.64
CA GLY A 96 -9.83 -9.66 0.91
C GLY A 96 -10.97 -10.65 1.15
N ALA A 97 -12.01 -10.25 1.90
CA ALA A 97 -13.19 -11.07 2.11
C ALA A 97 -13.99 -11.34 0.82
N MET A 98 -14.08 -10.35 -0.08
CA MET A 98 -14.65 -10.56 -1.43
C MET A 98 -13.83 -11.58 -2.22
N SER A 99 -12.51 -11.49 -2.15
CA SER A 99 -11.60 -12.44 -2.81
C SER A 99 -11.79 -13.86 -2.27
N ASP A 100 -11.86 -14.02 -0.95
CA ASP A 100 -12.08 -15.32 -0.30
C ASP A 100 -13.42 -15.97 -0.69
N SER A 101 -14.41 -15.18 -1.09
CA SER A 101 -15.70 -15.70 -1.60
C SER A 101 -15.64 -16.25 -3.02
N GLY A 102 -14.47 -16.15 -3.69
CA GLY A 102 -14.28 -16.56 -5.08
C GLY A 102 -14.74 -15.51 -6.11
N ALA A 103 -15.05 -14.29 -5.70
CA ALA A 103 -15.50 -13.22 -6.60
C ALA A 103 -14.44 -12.84 -7.67
N PHE A 104 -13.18 -13.15 -7.40
CA PHE A 104 -12.03 -12.88 -8.28
C PHE A 104 -11.28 -14.18 -8.68
N GLY A 105 -12.02 -15.27 -8.92
CA GLY A 105 -11.42 -16.56 -9.25
C GLY A 105 -10.52 -17.09 -8.15
N ASP A 106 -9.38 -17.69 -8.54
CA ASP A 106 -8.43 -18.32 -7.61
C ASP A 106 -7.36 -17.35 -7.07
N THR A 107 -7.29 -16.13 -7.58
CA THR A 107 -6.34 -15.11 -7.12
C THR A 107 -6.79 -14.53 -5.78
N ARG A 108 -5.96 -14.63 -4.76
CA ARG A 108 -6.23 -14.08 -3.42
C ARG A 108 -5.80 -12.61 -3.35
N ILE A 109 -6.69 -11.71 -3.74
CA ILE A 109 -6.44 -10.26 -3.73
C ILE A 109 -6.42 -9.77 -2.28
N CYS A 110 -5.42 -8.93 -1.93
CA CYS A 110 -5.22 -8.41 -0.58
C CYS A 110 -5.08 -9.50 0.50
N GLU A 111 -4.37 -10.58 0.20
CA GLU A 111 -4.08 -11.67 1.15
C GLU A 111 -3.25 -11.18 2.35
N ALA A 112 -2.42 -10.18 2.12
CA ALA A 112 -1.70 -9.46 3.15
C ALA A 112 -1.76 -7.95 2.90
N MET A 113 -1.46 -7.16 3.93
CA MET A 113 -1.42 -5.70 3.81
C MET A 113 -0.38 -5.05 4.71
N PHE A 114 0.13 -3.90 4.24
CA PHE A 114 0.85 -2.90 5.01
C PHE A 114 -0.05 -1.68 5.19
N GLY A 115 -0.25 -1.25 6.43
CA GLY A 115 -0.99 -0.04 6.76
C GLY A 115 -0.08 1.14 7.04
N ALA A 116 -0.66 2.31 7.31
CA ALA A 116 0.06 3.53 7.68
C ALA A 116 -0.05 3.81 9.17
N VAL A 117 1.07 4.20 9.79
CA VAL A 117 1.09 4.74 11.15
C VAL A 117 2.05 5.93 11.23
N ASN A 118 1.78 6.83 12.16
CA ASN A 118 2.70 7.91 12.48
C ASN A 118 3.81 7.40 13.41
N LEU A 119 4.99 7.08 12.86
CA LEU A 119 6.12 6.58 13.66
C LEU A 119 6.62 7.60 14.70
N MET A 120 6.29 8.90 14.56
CA MET A 120 6.64 9.92 15.55
C MET A 120 5.91 9.75 16.89
N LEU A 121 4.90 8.88 16.96
CA LEU A 121 4.22 8.51 18.21
C LEU A 121 5.12 7.70 19.17
N GLY A 122 6.23 7.17 18.68
CA GLY A 122 7.11 6.33 19.46
C GLY A 122 6.41 5.05 19.93
N ASP A 123 6.57 4.69 21.20
CA ASP A 123 5.94 3.52 21.84
C ASP A 123 4.41 3.56 21.85
N LYS A 124 3.81 4.76 21.73
CA LYS A 124 2.35 4.92 21.66
C LYS A 124 1.75 4.37 20.37
N VAL A 125 2.56 4.05 19.37
CA VAL A 125 2.10 3.43 18.11
C VAL A 125 1.40 2.09 18.36
N GLY A 126 1.69 1.41 19.48
CA GLY A 126 1.16 0.09 19.83
C GLY A 126 -0.38 0.00 19.77
N ALA A 127 -1.08 1.03 20.24
CA ALA A 127 -2.55 1.08 20.19
C ALA A 127 -3.09 1.19 18.75
N ILE A 128 -2.37 1.87 17.87
CA ILE A 128 -2.76 2.00 16.45
C ILE A 128 -2.46 0.69 15.71
N LEU A 129 -1.33 0.04 16.00
CA LEU A 129 -1.01 -1.28 15.45
C LEU A 129 -2.07 -2.32 15.82
N GLU A 130 -2.49 -2.35 17.10
CA GLU A 130 -3.58 -3.22 17.55
C GLU A 130 -4.89 -2.94 16.79
N ALA A 131 -5.22 -1.67 16.55
CA ALA A 131 -6.39 -1.30 15.77
C ALA A 131 -6.31 -1.79 14.32
N HIS A 132 -5.14 -1.74 13.67
CA HIS A 132 -4.91 -2.33 12.34
C HIS A 132 -5.02 -3.86 12.36
N GLU A 133 -4.44 -4.52 13.36
CA GLU A 133 -4.53 -5.98 13.54
C GLU A 133 -6.00 -6.44 13.63
N ILE A 134 -6.80 -5.77 14.46
CA ILE A 134 -8.22 -6.06 14.60
C ILE A 134 -8.98 -5.80 13.29
N ALA A 135 -8.77 -4.65 12.66
CA ALA A 135 -9.48 -4.24 11.45
C ALA A 135 -9.17 -5.12 10.23
N SER A 136 -7.97 -5.68 10.18
CA SER A 136 -7.46 -6.40 9.00
C SER A 136 -7.99 -7.84 8.84
N GLY A 137 -8.64 -8.39 9.86
CA GLY A 137 -9.08 -9.79 9.80
C GLY A 137 -7.92 -10.79 9.65
N GLY A 138 -6.74 -10.47 10.21
CA GLY A 138 -5.55 -11.32 10.16
C GLY A 138 -4.65 -11.11 8.93
N ARG A 139 -4.92 -10.08 8.10
CA ARG A 139 -4.12 -9.77 6.90
C ARG A 139 -2.99 -8.77 7.14
N PHE A 140 -3.00 -8.06 8.26
CA PHE A 140 -1.96 -7.07 8.59
C PHE A 140 -0.60 -7.74 8.80
N ARG A 141 0.43 -7.24 8.12
CA ARG A 141 1.82 -7.76 8.22
C ARG A 141 2.81 -6.70 8.66
N GLY A 142 2.41 -5.45 8.67
CA GLY A 142 3.30 -4.37 9.04
C GLY A 142 2.82 -3.02 8.56
N VAL A 143 3.74 -2.08 8.56
CA VAL A 143 3.46 -0.71 8.14
C VAL A 143 4.39 -0.31 7.01
N ARG A 144 3.90 0.62 6.17
CA ARG A 144 4.73 1.33 5.19
C ARG A 144 4.94 2.76 5.66
N VAL A 145 6.16 3.26 5.45
CA VAL A 145 6.50 4.67 5.66
C VAL A 145 7.21 5.25 4.45
N ALA A 146 6.73 6.39 3.99
CA ALA A 146 7.46 7.20 3.02
C ALA A 146 8.40 8.13 3.80
N ALA A 147 9.68 7.78 3.81
CA ALA A 147 10.74 8.51 4.52
C ALA A 147 11.81 9.06 3.56
N ASN A 148 11.49 9.10 2.27
CA ASN A 148 12.39 9.58 1.24
C ASN A 148 12.67 11.07 1.39
N HIS A 149 13.96 11.43 1.34
CA HIS A 149 14.46 12.80 1.33
C HIS A 149 15.68 12.92 0.43
N TYR A 150 15.63 13.84 -0.53
CA TYR A 150 16.78 14.20 -1.35
C TYR A 150 16.66 15.64 -1.85
N PRO A 151 17.70 16.49 -1.68
CA PRO A 151 17.66 17.88 -2.13
C PRO A 151 17.38 18.02 -3.63
N GLY A 152 16.36 18.79 -3.98
CA GLY A 152 15.95 19.02 -5.36
C GLY A 152 15.02 17.96 -5.97
N PHE A 153 14.65 16.92 -5.21
CA PHE A 153 13.66 15.93 -5.59
C PHE A 153 12.48 15.92 -4.62
N TYR A 154 11.43 15.17 -5.01
CA TYR A 154 10.29 14.96 -4.12
C TYR A 154 10.74 14.32 -2.81
N SER A 155 10.33 14.91 -1.70
CA SER A 155 10.64 14.40 -0.37
C SER A 155 9.35 14.28 0.45
N SER A 156 9.14 13.14 1.08
CA SER A 156 7.99 12.90 1.96
C SER A 156 8.24 13.39 3.39
N VAL A 157 9.50 13.57 3.75
CA VAL A 157 9.91 14.09 5.06
C VAL A 157 10.88 15.26 4.88
N ASP A 158 10.83 16.22 5.79
CA ASP A 158 11.74 17.39 5.76
C ASP A 158 13.13 17.05 6.32
N ASP A 159 13.18 16.13 7.30
CA ASP A 159 14.44 15.75 7.97
C ASP A 159 15.06 14.52 7.29
N PRO A 160 16.25 14.64 6.68
CA PRO A 160 16.96 13.50 6.11
C PRO A 160 17.33 12.42 7.14
N ASN A 161 17.30 12.73 8.43
CA ASN A 161 17.54 11.81 9.52
C ASN A 161 16.25 11.28 10.19
N TYR A 162 15.09 11.43 9.54
CA TYR A 162 13.80 11.00 10.07
C TYR A 162 13.85 9.61 10.69
N LEU A 163 14.41 8.63 10.01
CA LEU A 163 14.51 7.24 10.49
C LEU A 163 15.48 7.05 11.67
N LYS A 164 16.31 8.06 11.98
CA LYS A 164 17.25 8.03 13.12
C LYS A 164 16.68 8.72 14.37
N GLN A 165 15.51 9.33 14.29
CA GLN A 165 14.88 9.97 15.42
C GLN A 165 14.49 8.93 16.49
N SER A 166 14.69 9.26 17.76
CA SER A 166 14.44 8.33 18.88
C SER A 166 13.00 7.85 18.95
N SER A 167 12.03 8.70 18.63
CA SER A 167 10.61 8.32 18.54
C SER A 167 10.39 7.29 17.45
N VAL A 168 10.96 7.50 16.25
CA VAL A 168 10.84 6.56 15.12
C VAL A 168 11.47 5.22 15.47
N LEU A 169 12.66 5.21 16.08
CA LEU A 169 13.31 3.97 16.52
C LEU A 169 12.50 3.23 17.59
N SER A 170 11.87 3.96 18.52
CA SER A 170 10.96 3.37 19.51
C SER A 170 9.73 2.74 18.86
N ALA A 171 9.13 3.40 17.85
CA ALA A 171 8.02 2.84 17.09
C ALA A 171 8.42 1.58 16.31
N ILE A 172 9.62 1.58 15.70
CA ILE A 172 10.17 0.40 14.99
C ILE A 172 10.41 -0.76 15.97
N ALA A 173 10.90 -0.50 17.18
CA ALA A 173 11.02 -1.51 18.21
C ALA A 173 9.66 -2.13 18.57
N CYS A 174 8.63 -1.31 18.72
CA CYS A 174 7.27 -1.78 18.96
C CYS A 174 6.71 -2.64 17.82
N LEU A 175 7.02 -2.31 16.55
CA LEU A 175 6.69 -3.15 15.39
C LEU A 175 7.40 -4.52 15.49
N ALA A 176 8.70 -4.51 15.78
CA ALA A 176 9.50 -5.73 15.89
C ALA A 176 9.01 -6.66 17.00
N GLU A 177 8.67 -6.13 18.18
CA GLU A 177 8.11 -6.88 19.30
C GLU A 177 6.78 -7.58 18.95
N ARG A 178 6.00 -7.00 18.03
CA ARG A 178 4.76 -7.57 17.53
C ARG A 178 4.95 -8.50 16.31
N GLY A 179 6.18 -8.64 15.80
CA GLY A 179 6.49 -9.43 14.62
C GLY A 179 6.05 -8.79 13.30
N HIS A 180 5.88 -7.47 13.29
CA HIS A 180 5.50 -6.72 12.09
C HIS A 180 6.71 -6.25 11.30
N SER A 181 6.55 -6.19 9.99
CA SER A 181 7.54 -5.66 9.05
C SER A 181 7.41 -4.16 8.88
N LEU A 182 8.52 -3.51 8.50
CA LEU A 182 8.54 -2.14 8.04
C LEU A 182 8.88 -2.12 6.54
N ASP A 183 7.94 -1.67 5.71
CA ASP A 183 8.18 -1.30 4.32
C ASP A 183 8.59 0.18 4.30
N CYS A 184 9.78 0.47 3.78
CA CYS A 184 10.37 1.79 3.85
C CYS A 184 10.71 2.33 2.47
N TRP A 185 9.99 3.37 2.04
CA TRP A 185 10.32 4.09 0.82
C TRP A 185 11.37 5.17 1.12
N VAL A 186 12.56 4.95 0.62
CA VAL A 186 13.72 5.84 0.78
C VAL A 186 14.47 5.99 -0.55
N TYR A 187 15.29 7.02 -0.67
CA TYR A 187 16.26 7.08 -1.75
C TYR A 187 17.51 6.28 -1.40
N HIS A 188 18.25 5.85 -2.42
CA HIS A 188 19.46 5.02 -2.29
C HIS A 188 20.57 5.60 -1.40
N THR A 189 20.47 6.88 -1.06
CA THR A 189 21.44 7.59 -0.18
C THR A 189 21.07 7.58 1.28
N GLN A 190 19.92 7.05 1.64
CA GLN A 190 19.41 6.95 3.01
C GLN A 190 19.47 5.49 3.52
#